data_d025c2e49edf1a3c5df9962a6eb7f967
#
_entry.id   d025c2e49edf1a3c5df9962a6eb7f967
#
_cell.length_a   1.000
_cell.length_b   1.000
_cell.length_c   1.000
_cell.angle_alpha   90.00
_cell.angle_beta   90.00
_cell.angle_gamma   90.00
#
_symmetry.space_group_name_H-M   'P 1'
#
loop_
_entity.id
_entity.type
_entity.pdbx_description
1 polymer ?
#
loop_
_entity_poly.entity_id
_entity_poly.type
_entity_poly.pdbx_seq_one_letter_code
_entity_poly.pdbx_strand_id
1 'polypeptide(L)'
;MTIPVYPETKDGLKGRKGLIVGIANDQSIAWGCAKAFRALGADLAVTYLNDRAKRFVEPLARELEAPIFMPLDVNVEGQTELVFERIEREWGQLDILLHSIAFSPKEALHGRVIDVWRDGFLKTLEVSCWSFMRMAHLAEPLMKNGGAMFTMTYYGSKMVVENYNVMRVAKATRRARCVT
;
A
#
# COMPACT_ATOMS: atom_id res chain seq x y z
N MET A 1 7.58 -19.13 -7.57
CA MET A 1 8.00 -19.61 -6.23
C MET A 1 6.75 -19.77 -5.38
N THR A 2 6.41 -20.99 -4.98
CA THR A 2 5.22 -21.28 -4.17
C THR A 2 5.48 -20.82 -2.74
N ILE A 3 4.55 -20.05 -2.15
CA ILE A 3 4.65 -19.68 -0.73
C ILE A 3 4.30 -20.91 0.10
N PRO A 4 5.15 -21.35 1.03
CA PRO A 4 4.80 -22.45 1.92
C PRO A 4 3.66 -22.02 2.85
N VAL A 5 2.56 -22.76 2.80
CA VAL A 5 1.42 -22.60 3.73
C VAL A 5 1.36 -23.84 4.58
N TYR A 6 1.47 -23.66 5.89
CA TYR A 6 1.32 -24.76 6.81
C TYR A 6 -0.14 -25.23 6.82
N PRO A 7 -0.41 -26.54 6.84
CA PRO A 7 -1.78 -27.06 6.76
C PRO A 7 -2.76 -26.43 7.76
N GLU A 8 -2.30 -26.19 8.97
CA GLU A 8 -3.07 -25.57 10.06
C GLU A 8 -3.41 -24.08 9.84
N THR A 9 -2.74 -23.40 8.90
CA THR A 9 -2.97 -22.00 8.58
C THR A 9 -3.63 -21.78 7.21
N LYS A 10 -3.87 -22.86 6.45
CA LYS A 10 -4.33 -22.80 5.05
C LYS A 10 -5.57 -21.94 4.84
N ASP A 11 -6.49 -21.87 5.72
CA ASP A 11 -7.71 -21.08 5.60
C ASP A 11 -7.77 -19.94 6.66
N GLY A 12 -6.60 -19.55 7.20
CA GLY A 12 -6.52 -18.58 8.28
C GLY A 12 -7.08 -17.18 7.95
N LEU A 13 -7.19 -16.85 6.65
CA LEU A 13 -7.78 -15.60 6.16
C LEU A 13 -9.02 -15.83 5.28
N LYS A 14 -9.62 -17.03 5.33
CA LYS A 14 -10.82 -17.33 4.56
C LYS A 14 -11.96 -16.36 4.86
N GLY A 15 -12.54 -15.78 3.79
CA GLY A 15 -13.61 -14.79 3.91
C GLY A 15 -13.14 -13.37 4.25
N ARG A 16 -11.84 -13.17 4.56
CA ARG A 16 -11.27 -11.85 4.79
C ARG A 16 -11.07 -11.11 3.48
N LYS A 17 -11.30 -9.80 3.51
CA LYS A 17 -11.20 -8.89 2.37
C LYS A 17 -9.98 -7.98 2.51
N GLY A 18 -9.10 -7.96 1.52
CA GLY A 18 -7.87 -7.19 1.56
C GLY A 18 -7.72 -6.22 0.40
N LEU A 19 -7.35 -4.97 0.67
CA LEU A 19 -6.92 -4.00 -0.33
C LEU A 19 -5.39 -3.96 -0.41
N ILE A 20 -4.84 -4.21 -1.59
CA ILE A 20 -3.41 -4.20 -1.86
C ILE A 20 -3.07 -3.01 -2.76
N VAL A 21 -2.29 -2.08 -2.21
CA VAL A 21 -1.83 -0.89 -2.93
C VAL A 21 -0.31 -0.92 -3.08
N GLY A 22 0.18 -0.81 -4.33
CA GLY A 22 1.61 -0.68 -4.62
C GLY A 22 2.26 -1.90 -5.27
N ILE A 23 1.51 -2.80 -5.88
CA ILE A 23 2.08 -3.77 -6.82
C ILE A 23 2.49 -3.01 -8.09
N ALA A 24 3.76 -3.08 -8.45
CA ALA A 24 4.30 -2.50 -9.68
C ALA A 24 4.70 -3.60 -10.69
N ASN A 25 5.18 -4.73 -10.18
CA ASN A 25 5.59 -5.92 -10.93
C ASN A 25 5.72 -7.13 -9.97
N ASP A 26 6.16 -8.26 -10.49
CA ASP A 26 6.37 -9.52 -9.77
C ASP A 26 7.54 -9.50 -8.74
N GLN A 27 8.35 -8.43 -8.71
CA GLN A 27 9.41 -8.21 -7.73
C GLN A 27 8.96 -7.30 -6.57
N SER A 28 7.73 -6.78 -6.62
CA SER A 28 7.21 -5.88 -5.58
C SER A 28 7.01 -6.62 -4.25
N ILE A 29 7.38 -5.99 -3.14
CA ILE A 29 7.05 -6.49 -1.79
C ILE A 29 5.54 -6.72 -1.65
N ALA A 30 4.74 -5.78 -2.17
CA ALA A 30 3.28 -5.90 -2.19
C ALA A 30 2.80 -7.16 -2.90
N TRP A 31 3.46 -7.59 -3.97
CA TRP A 31 3.16 -8.85 -4.67
C TRP A 31 3.40 -10.06 -3.78
N GLY A 32 4.55 -10.10 -3.09
CA GLY A 32 4.86 -11.16 -2.15
C GLY A 32 3.82 -11.26 -1.02
N CYS A 33 3.41 -10.12 -0.45
CA CYS A 33 2.36 -10.07 0.57
C CYS A 33 1.00 -10.51 0.02
N ALA A 34 0.62 -10.05 -1.17
CA ALA A 34 -0.65 -10.40 -1.81
C ALA A 34 -0.76 -11.91 -2.04
N LYS A 35 0.30 -12.54 -2.57
CA LYS A 35 0.35 -14.00 -2.71
C LYS A 35 0.18 -14.73 -1.37
N ALA A 36 0.81 -14.25 -0.32
CA ALA A 36 0.68 -14.83 1.01
C ALA A 36 -0.76 -14.73 1.53
N PHE A 37 -1.39 -13.55 1.45
CA PHE A 37 -2.78 -13.36 1.86
C PHE A 37 -3.74 -14.23 1.05
N ARG A 38 -3.56 -14.30 -0.28
CA ARG A 38 -4.39 -15.16 -1.15
C ARG A 38 -4.21 -16.64 -0.83
N ALA A 39 -2.98 -17.10 -0.59
CA ALA A 39 -2.70 -18.49 -0.21
C ALA A 39 -3.33 -18.87 1.13
N LEU A 40 -3.56 -17.92 2.04
CA LEU A 40 -4.27 -18.09 3.30
C LEU A 40 -5.79 -17.93 3.16
N GLY A 41 -6.32 -17.73 1.95
CA GLY A 41 -7.75 -17.73 1.66
C GLY A 41 -8.42 -16.34 1.60
N ALA A 42 -7.66 -15.24 1.69
CA ALA A 42 -8.25 -13.90 1.55
C ALA A 42 -8.68 -13.58 0.11
N ASP A 43 -9.76 -12.82 -0.05
CA ASP A 43 -10.11 -12.19 -1.31
C ASP A 43 -9.46 -10.80 -1.39
N LEU A 44 -8.88 -10.47 -2.54
CA LEU A 44 -8.04 -9.28 -2.68
C LEU A 44 -8.57 -8.31 -3.73
N ALA A 45 -8.60 -7.01 -3.38
CA ALA A 45 -8.65 -5.90 -4.31
C ALA A 45 -7.22 -5.44 -4.62
N VAL A 46 -6.93 -5.22 -5.90
CA VAL A 46 -5.61 -4.80 -6.38
C VAL A 46 -5.72 -3.50 -7.13
N THR A 47 -4.80 -2.58 -6.91
CA THR A 47 -4.73 -1.32 -7.64
C THR A 47 -3.46 -1.22 -8.48
N TYR A 48 -3.54 -0.41 -9.53
CA TYR A 48 -2.41 -0.05 -10.38
C TYR A 48 -2.32 1.47 -10.56
N LEU A 49 -1.10 2.00 -10.72
CA LEU A 49 -0.87 3.44 -10.74
C LEU A 49 -1.46 4.13 -11.98
N ASN A 50 -1.21 3.58 -13.17
CA ASN A 50 -1.59 4.14 -14.46
C ASN A 50 -1.56 3.07 -15.57
N ASP A 51 -1.92 3.44 -16.80
CA ASP A 51 -2.00 2.49 -17.93
C ASP A 51 -0.66 1.81 -18.25
N ARG A 52 0.46 2.50 -18.01
CA ARG A 52 1.79 1.89 -18.18
C ARG A 52 2.01 0.79 -17.14
N ALA A 53 1.63 1.02 -15.90
CA ALA A 53 1.74 0.02 -14.82
C ALA A 53 0.71 -1.09 -14.98
N LYS A 54 -0.50 -0.79 -15.48
CA LYS A 54 -1.60 -1.74 -15.67
C LYS A 54 -1.15 -3.03 -16.35
N ARG A 55 -0.42 -2.94 -17.46
CA ARG A 55 0.03 -4.11 -18.23
C ARG A 55 0.96 -5.05 -17.47
N PHE A 56 1.67 -4.56 -16.44
CA PHE A 56 2.50 -5.39 -15.57
C PHE A 56 1.73 -5.94 -14.37
N VAL A 57 0.72 -5.22 -13.89
CA VAL A 57 -0.04 -5.59 -12.69
C VAL A 57 -1.25 -6.46 -13.04
N GLU A 58 -1.87 -6.28 -14.19
CA GLU A 58 -3.07 -7.02 -14.59
C GLU A 58 -2.87 -8.55 -14.63
N PRO A 59 -1.77 -9.10 -15.19
CA PRO A 59 -1.52 -10.54 -15.11
C PRO A 59 -1.41 -11.05 -13.67
N LEU A 60 -0.81 -10.25 -12.78
CA LEU A 60 -0.65 -10.58 -11.36
C LEU A 60 -2.00 -10.52 -10.62
N ALA A 61 -2.84 -9.53 -10.93
CA ALA A 61 -4.20 -9.46 -10.38
C ALA A 61 -5.06 -10.64 -10.80
N ARG A 62 -4.90 -11.12 -12.04
CA ARG A 62 -5.57 -12.35 -12.54
C ARG A 62 -5.06 -13.60 -11.81
N GLU A 63 -3.76 -13.73 -11.56
CA GLU A 63 -3.18 -14.83 -10.78
C GLU A 63 -3.74 -14.86 -9.34
N LEU A 64 -4.01 -13.70 -8.75
CA LEU A 64 -4.66 -13.56 -7.44
C LEU A 64 -6.17 -13.79 -7.49
N GLU A 65 -6.76 -13.95 -8.68
CA GLU A 65 -8.22 -13.97 -8.87
C GLU A 65 -8.89 -12.75 -8.25
N ALA A 66 -8.25 -11.58 -8.34
CA ALA A 66 -8.71 -10.34 -7.70
C ALA A 66 -10.00 -9.83 -8.36
N PRO A 67 -11.16 -9.83 -7.68
CA PRO A 67 -12.43 -9.38 -8.25
C PRO A 67 -12.50 -7.86 -8.44
N ILE A 68 -11.68 -7.12 -7.72
CA ILE A 68 -11.58 -5.67 -7.84
C ILE A 68 -10.18 -5.32 -8.34
N PHE A 69 -10.11 -4.70 -9.52
CA PHE A 69 -8.87 -4.23 -10.14
C PHE A 69 -9.09 -2.82 -10.70
N MET A 70 -8.48 -1.80 -10.07
CA MET A 70 -8.77 -0.40 -10.35
C MET A 70 -7.51 0.47 -10.43
N PRO A 71 -7.55 1.60 -11.19
CA PRO A 71 -6.49 2.59 -11.11
C PRO A 71 -6.49 3.28 -9.74
N LEU A 72 -5.30 3.62 -9.26
CA LEU A 72 -5.10 4.43 -8.07
C LEU A 72 -3.80 5.21 -8.14
N ASP A 73 -3.89 6.48 -8.50
CA ASP A 73 -2.88 7.48 -8.24
C ASP A 73 -3.35 8.37 -7.08
N VAL A 74 -2.65 8.31 -5.96
CA VAL A 74 -2.99 9.09 -4.75
C VAL A 74 -2.86 10.60 -4.94
N ASN A 75 -2.30 11.06 -6.07
CA ASN A 75 -2.21 12.46 -6.46
C ASN A 75 -3.45 12.93 -7.25
N VAL A 76 -4.29 12.02 -7.70
CA VAL A 76 -5.52 12.36 -8.42
C VAL A 76 -6.66 12.41 -7.43
N GLU A 77 -7.26 13.59 -7.32
CA GLU A 77 -8.38 13.83 -6.42
C GLU A 77 -9.53 12.85 -6.70
N GLY A 78 -10.09 12.28 -5.64
CA GLY A 78 -11.23 11.36 -5.71
C GLY A 78 -10.86 9.91 -6.06
N GLN A 79 -9.67 9.62 -6.62
CA GLN A 79 -9.34 8.23 -6.99
C GLN A 79 -9.23 7.29 -5.78
N THR A 80 -8.73 7.78 -4.67
CA THR A 80 -8.66 6.98 -3.45
C THR A 80 -10.07 6.65 -2.96
N GLU A 81 -10.94 7.63 -2.91
CA GLU A 81 -12.34 7.49 -2.51
C GLU A 81 -13.09 6.48 -3.38
N LEU A 82 -12.95 6.57 -4.70
CA LEU A 82 -13.57 5.63 -5.65
C LEU A 82 -13.18 4.17 -5.41
N VAL A 83 -11.93 3.90 -4.98
CA VAL A 83 -11.51 2.54 -4.63
C VAL A 83 -12.26 2.05 -3.39
N PHE A 84 -12.38 2.88 -2.35
CA PHE A 84 -13.09 2.50 -1.13
C PHE A 84 -14.61 2.39 -1.34
N GLU A 85 -15.23 3.27 -2.13
CA GLU A 85 -16.62 3.14 -2.56
C GLU A 85 -16.87 1.83 -3.31
N ARG A 86 -15.95 1.41 -4.16
CA ARG A 86 -16.04 0.13 -4.85
C ARG A 86 -15.97 -1.05 -3.88
N ILE A 87 -15.07 -1.00 -2.89
CA ILE A 87 -14.93 -2.03 -1.86
C ILE A 87 -16.21 -2.09 -1.01
N GLU A 88 -16.74 -0.95 -0.60
CA GLU A 88 -17.98 -0.87 0.16
C GLU A 88 -19.15 -1.49 -0.60
N ARG A 89 -19.31 -1.14 -1.86
CA ARG A 89 -20.41 -1.66 -2.71
C ARG A 89 -20.32 -3.16 -2.97
N GLU A 90 -19.11 -3.69 -3.19
CA GLU A 90 -18.92 -5.11 -3.55
C GLU A 90 -18.84 -6.03 -2.32
N TRP A 91 -18.25 -5.55 -1.24
CA TRP A 91 -17.94 -6.36 -0.06
C TRP A 91 -18.60 -5.88 1.23
N GLY A 92 -18.87 -4.58 1.37
CA GLY A 92 -19.40 -3.99 2.59
C GLY A 92 -18.47 -4.05 3.81
N GLN A 93 -17.26 -4.59 3.62
CA GLN A 93 -16.24 -4.75 4.66
C GLN A 93 -14.82 -4.72 4.08
N LEU A 94 -13.86 -4.42 4.95
CA LEU A 94 -12.43 -4.56 4.71
C LEU A 94 -11.77 -5.11 5.97
N ASP A 95 -10.86 -6.08 5.83
CA ASP A 95 -10.13 -6.67 6.96
C ASP A 95 -8.63 -6.38 6.90
N ILE A 96 -8.10 -6.16 5.69
CA ILE A 96 -6.67 -5.96 5.46
C ILE A 96 -6.49 -4.76 4.53
N LEU A 97 -5.65 -3.81 4.95
CA LEU A 97 -5.14 -2.73 4.10
C LEU A 97 -3.63 -2.84 4.02
N LEU A 98 -3.08 -3.10 2.84
CA LEU A 98 -1.65 -3.03 2.58
C LEU A 98 -1.31 -1.78 1.74
N HIS A 99 -0.68 -0.80 2.37
CA HIS A 99 -0.13 0.38 1.73
C HIS A 99 1.38 0.20 1.48
N SER A 100 1.74 -0.11 0.23
CA SER A 100 3.13 -0.36 -0.18
C SER A 100 3.59 0.62 -1.26
N ILE A 101 3.22 1.88 -1.14
CA ILE A 101 3.65 2.95 -2.03
C ILE A 101 4.55 3.96 -1.32
N ALA A 102 5.48 4.53 -2.07
CA ALA A 102 6.31 5.66 -1.68
C ALA A 102 6.82 6.35 -2.94
N PHE A 103 6.97 7.66 -2.87
CA PHE A 103 7.54 8.45 -3.94
C PHE A 103 8.31 9.64 -3.37
N SER A 104 9.40 9.98 -4.02
CA SER A 104 10.12 11.24 -3.85
C SER A 104 10.69 11.66 -5.20
N PRO A 105 10.72 12.95 -5.55
CA PRO A 105 11.52 13.42 -6.66
C PRO A 105 12.96 12.94 -6.50
N LYS A 106 13.61 12.51 -7.59
CA LYS A 106 14.95 11.92 -7.55
C LYS A 106 15.97 12.87 -6.91
N GLU A 107 15.88 14.15 -7.23
CA GLU A 107 16.76 15.19 -6.73
C GLU A 107 16.63 15.39 -5.21
N ALA A 108 15.43 15.17 -4.65
CA ALA A 108 15.18 15.27 -3.22
C ALA A 108 15.73 14.09 -2.41
N LEU A 109 16.20 13.02 -3.07
CA LEU A 109 16.85 11.88 -2.43
C LEU A 109 18.35 12.07 -2.20
N HIS A 110 18.96 13.09 -2.84
CA HIS A 110 20.40 13.36 -2.78
C HIS A 110 20.69 14.65 -2.01
N GLY A 111 21.94 14.80 -1.60
CA GLY A 111 22.42 15.98 -0.90
C GLY A 111 22.01 16.02 0.58
N ARG A 112 21.97 17.23 1.16
CA ARG A 112 21.63 17.44 2.57
C ARG A 112 20.13 17.60 2.74
N VAL A 113 19.56 17.08 3.80
CA VAL A 113 18.11 17.20 4.11
C VAL A 113 17.65 18.66 4.15
N ILE A 114 18.51 19.54 4.65
CA ILE A 114 18.18 20.98 4.80
C ILE A 114 18.13 21.74 3.46
N ASP A 115 18.65 21.17 2.39
CA ASP A 115 18.67 21.79 1.05
C ASP A 115 17.46 21.34 0.19
N VAL A 116 16.60 20.45 0.73
CA VAL A 116 15.41 20.00 0.01
C VAL A 116 14.40 21.13 -0.10
N TRP A 117 13.99 21.44 -1.34
CA TRP A 117 12.99 22.50 -1.58
C TRP A 117 11.60 22.07 -1.09
N ARG A 118 10.79 23.06 -0.74
CA ARG A 118 9.47 22.88 -0.13
C ARG A 118 8.58 21.88 -0.87
N ASP A 119 8.43 22.02 -2.19
CA ASP A 119 7.50 21.20 -2.95
C ASP A 119 7.97 19.75 -3.09
N GLY A 120 9.29 19.52 -3.19
CA GLY A 120 9.87 18.16 -3.14
C GLY A 120 9.65 17.48 -1.80
N PHE A 121 9.78 18.23 -0.71
CA PHE A 121 9.48 17.76 0.64
C PHE A 121 7.99 17.41 0.80
N LEU A 122 7.10 18.35 0.44
CA LEU A 122 5.65 18.14 0.54
C LEU A 122 5.19 16.97 -0.32
N LYS A 123 5.67 16.87 -1.57
CA LYS A 123 5.33 15.76 -2.47
C LYS A 123 5.75 14.41 -1.92
N THR A 124 6.93 14.35 -1.30
CA THR A 124 7.40 13.11 -0.68
C THR A 124 6.51 12.69 0.49
N LEU A 125 6.12 13.63 1.36
CA LEU A 125 5.22 13.35 2.48
C LEU A 125 3.80 13.03 2.03
N GLU A 126 3.27 13.73 1.05
CA GLU A 126 1.93 13.52 0.49
C GLU A 126 1.77 12.07 0.00
N VAL A 127 2.64 11.64 -0.94
CA VAL A 127 2.55 10.30 -1.51
C VAL A 127 2.98 9.22 -0.53
N SER A 128 4.02 9.50 0.28
CA SER A 128 4.63 8.46 1.10
C SER A 128 4.07 8.36 2.53
N CYS A 129 3.31 9.34 3.00
CA CYS A 129 2.80 9.37 4.37
C CYS A 129 1.31 9.70 4.43
N TRP A 130 0.90 10.87 3.92
CA TRP A 130 -0.48 11.32 3.95
C TRP A 130 -1.44 10.33 3.29
N SER A 131 -1.06 9.76 2.15
CA SER A 131 -1.89 8.77 1.45
C SER A 131 -2.26 7.56 2.32
N PHE A 132 -1.35 7.10 3.19
CA PHE A 132 -1.66 6.04 4.15
C PHE A 132 -2.69 6.49 5.19
N MET A 133 -2.52 7.69 5.76
CA MET A 133 -3.49 8.23 6.73
C MET A 133 -4.87 8.42 6.09
N ARG A 134 -4.92 8.93 4.85
CA ARG A 134 -6.18 9.06 4.11
C ARG A 134 -6.85 7.70 3.86
N MET A 135 -6.08 6.70 3.43
CA MET A 135 -6.61 5.34 3.25
C MET A 135 -7.06 4.72 4.57
N ALA A 136 -6.34 4.93 5.67
CA ALA A 136 -6.74 4.44 6.99
C ALA A 136 -8.08 5.04 7.43
N HIS A 137 -8.27 6.34 7.24
CA HIS A 137 -9.55 7.02 7.52
C HIS A 137 -10.72 6.45 6.69
N LEU A 138 -10.49 6.15 5.41
CA LEU A 138 -11.51 5.55 4.54
C LEU A 138 -11.75 4.06 4.84
N ALA A 139 -10.74 3.35 5.36
CA ALA A 139 -10.84 1.95 5.73
C ALA A 139 -11.58 1.74 7.06
N GLU A 140 -11.41 2.64 8.01
CA GLU A 140 -11.96 2.52 9.37
C GLU A 140 -13.46 2.14 9.40
N PRO A 141 -14.38 2.83 8.69
CA PRO A 141 -15.79 2.49 8.69
C PRO A 141 -16.11 1.12 8.06
N LEU A 142 -15.19 0.56 7.25
CA LEU A 142 -15.34 -0.76 6.65
C LEU A 142 -14.73 -1.88 7.52
N MET A 143 -13.91 -1.54 8.52
CA MET A 143 -13.26 -2.49 9.43
C MET A 143 -14.07 -2.71 10.72
N LYS A 144 -15.38 -2.88 10.59
CA LYS A 144 -16.33 -2.96 11.72
C LYS A 144 -16.05 -4.10 12.71
N ASN A 145 -15.42 -5.15 12.25
CA ASN A 145 -15.07 -6.32 13.05
C ASN A 145 -13.56 -6.38 13.39
N GLY A 146 -12.90 -5.23 13.40
CA GLY A 146 -11.45 -5.12 13.45
C GLY A 146 -10.81 -5.41 12.11
N GLY A 147 -9.48 -5.35 12.08
CA GLY A 147 -8.69 -5.57 10.87
C GLY A 147 -7.22 -5.24 11.11
N ALA A 148 -6.43 -5.31 10.05
CA ALA A 148 -5.01 -4.98 10.10
C ALA A 148 -4.62 -4.04 8.95
N MET A 149 -3.93 -2.95 9.30
CA MET A 149 -3.40 -2.00 8.35
C MET A 149 -1.87 -2.08 8.34
N PHE A 150 -1.30 -2.31 7.17
CA PHE A 150 0.14 -2.45 6.99
C PHE A 150 0.70 -1.35 6.11
N THR A 151 1.85 -0.80 6.49
CA THR A 151 2.62 0.09 5.63
C THR A 151 4.08 -0.29 5.60
N MET A 152 4.74 -0.10 4.44
CA MET A 152 6.15 -0.45 4.27
C MET A 152 7.05 0.65 4.86
N THR A 153 7.80 0.31 5.89
CA THR A 153 8.86 1.16 6.44
C THR A 153 10.24 0.66 5.99
N TYR A 154 11.27 1.34 6.44
CA TYR A 154 12.66 1.00 6.12
C TYR A 154 13.60 1.39 7.26
N TYR A 155 14.75 0.74 7.32
CA TYR A 155 15.81 1.00 8.29
C TYR A 155 16.23 2.49 8.35
N GLY A 156 16.23 3.18 7.21
CA GLY A 156 16.44 4.62 7.10
C GLY A 156 15.47 5.50 7.91
N SER A 157 14.40 4.94 8.48
CA SER A 157 13.55 5.65 9.44
C SER A 157 14.19 5.86 10.81
N LYS A 158 15.26 5.12 11.11
CA LYS A 158 16.02 5.18 12.38
C LYS A 158 17.47 5.60 12.19
N MET A 159 18.07 5.24 11.07
CA MET A 159 19.49 5.40 10.80
C MET A 159 19.73 6.28 9.60
N VAL A 160 20.91 6.89 9.52
CA VAL A 160 21.36 7.62 8.34
C VAL A 160 21.68 6.61 7.23
N VAL A 161 21.03 6.77 6.09
CA VAL A 161 21.26 5.97 4.88
C VAL A 161 21.58 6.94 3.74
N GLU A 162 22.67 6.68 3.04
CA GLU A 162 23.08 7.48 1.89
C GLU A 162 22.02 7.44 0.79
N ASN A 163 21.82 8.54 0.08
CA ASN A 163 20.84 8.69 -1.01
C ASN A 163 19.40 8.35 -0.62
N TYR A 164 19.05 8.54 0.66
CA TYR A 164 17.70 8.31 1.16
C TYR A 164 17.07 9.56 1.83
N ASN A 165 17.77 10.63 1.86
CA ASN A 165 17.49 12.00 2.29
C ASN A 165 16.05 12.22 2.86
N VAL A 166 15.19 12.96 2.16
CA VAL A 166 13.82 13.30 2.62
C VAL A 166 12.93 12.05 2.82
N MET A 167 13.19 10.96 2.12
CA MET A 167 12.45 9.71 2.33
C MET A 167 12.64 9.15 3.76
N ARG A 168 13.75 9.45 4.43
CA ARG A 168 13.95 9.12 5.86
C ARG A 168 12.90 9.79 6.73
N VAL A 169 12.64 11.07 6.48
CA VAL A 169 11.60 11.85 7.19
C VAL A 169 10.24 11.21 6.98
N ALA A 170 9.87 10.90 5.74
CA ALA A 170 8.61 10.25 5.41
C ALA A 170 8.46 8.87 6.08
N LYS A 171 9.53 8.07 6.12
CA LYS A 171 9.50 6.75 6.78
C LYS A 171 9.47 6.86 8.31
N ALA A 172 10.10 7.88 8.90
CA ALA A 172 10.05 8.15 10.33
C ALA A 172 8.63 8.61 10.74
N THR A 173 8.00 9.49 9.97
CA THR A 173 6.64 9.99 10.21
C THR A 173 5.62 8.83 10.25
N ARG A 174 5.75 7.84 9.37
CA ARG A 174 4.89 6.63 9.38
C ARG A 174 5.03 5.78 10.66
N ARG A 175 6.13 5.94 11.40
CA ARG A 175 6.35 5.22 12.66
C ARG A 175 5.74 5.93 13.85
N ALA A 176 5.39 7.21 13.72
CA ALA A 176 4.60 7.89 14.73
C ALA A 176 3.29 7.09 14.88
N ARG A 177 3.07 6.52 16.05
CA ARG A 177 1.86 5.75 16.33
C ARG A 177 0.68 6.71 16.30
N CYS A 178 -0.29 6.46 15.41
CA CYS A 178 -1.63 6.95 15.66
C CYS A 178 -2.15 6.17 16.89
N VAL A 179 -2.12 6.83 18.04
CA VAL A 179 -2.82 6.35 19.22
C VAL A 179 -4.24 6.91 19.07
N THR A 180 -5.17 6.07 18.72
CA THR A 180 -6.61 6.31 18.88
C THR A 180 -7.06 5.66 20.16
#